data_0badcaf80a6c638edfedc588adac855b
#
_entry.id   0badcaf80a6c638edfedc588adac855b
#
_cell.length_a   1.000
_cell.length_b   1.000
_cell.length_c   1.000
_cell.angle_alpha   90.00
_cell.angle_beta   90.00
_cell.angle_gamma   90.00
#
_symmetry.space_group_name_H-M   'P 1'
#
loop_
_entity.id
_entity.type
_entity.pdbx_description
1 polymer ?
#
loop_
_entity_poly.entity_id
_entity_poly.type
_entity_poly.pdbx_seq_one_letter_code
_entity_poly.pdbx_strand_id
1 'polypeptide(L)'
;MPDRTSLSNNICILRRFKVWCLFASCVMIASCSALQVPPTGFLSHYDQLRPVPKEDDVLYWEHAGINWKQYKRLMIEPIDVRIQTASSEYDLSKEEMERLAGDLHKALVEGLGTRFPITDQPAQGVMRVRVALTHLKPVRPAMNITSTVAIGVPIDVGEAAVEAQFIDATSGMILAELTANSRGSIIDITRVWTRWDQVDHAFKLWVKRLKSVMEE
;
A
#
# COMPACT_ATOMS: atom_id res chain seq x y z
N MET A 1 53.01 20.55 54.44
CA MET A 1 52.93 20.66 52.99
C MET A 1 52.08 19.51 52.50
N PRO A 2 50.86 19.73 52.08
CA PRO A 2 50.06 18.66 51.46
C PRO A 2 50.18 18.70 49.95
N ASP A 3 50.19 17.53 49.42
CA ASP A 3 50.48 17.11 48.04
C ASP A 3 49.41 17.58 47.02
N ARG A 4 49.84 18.16 45.93
CA ARG A 4 49.03 18.81 44.86
C ARG A 4 48.76 17.90 43.64
N THR A 5 48.84 16.59 43.78
CA THR A 5 48.79 15.68 42.65
C THR A 5 47.47 14.93 42.42
N SER A 6 46.43 15.13 43.27
CA SER A 6 45.19 14.33 43.24
C SER A 6 44.02 14.95 42.46
N LEU A 7 44.10 16.19 41.95
CA LEU A 7 42.96 16.89 41.31
C LEU A 7 42.93 16.86 39.78
N SER A 8 44.00 16.36 39.14
CA SER A 8 44.09 16.39 37.67
C SER A 8 43.43 15.20 36.96
N ASN A 9 43.26 14.05 37.63
CA ASN A 9 42.77 12.84 36.96
C ASN A 9 41.23 12.72 36.87
N ASN A 10 40.47 13.46 37.67
CA ASN A 10 39.01 13.35 37.64
C ASN A 10 38.34 14.19 36.55
N ILE A 11 39.02 15.19 35.98
CA ILE A 11 38.46 16.05 34.95
C ILE A 11 38.53 15.37 33.56
N CYS A 12 39.50 14.49 33.33
CA CYS A 12 39.70 13.81 32.07
C CYS A 12 38.68 12.66 31.85
N ILE A 13 38.20 12.02 32.92
CA ILE A 13 37.22 10.91 32.84
C ILE A 13 35.82 11.43 32.57
N LEU A 14 35.42 12.56 33.15
CA LEU A 14 34.09 13.14 32.91
C LEU A 14 33.94 13.72 31.48
N ARG A 15 35.03 14.12 30.83
CA ARG A 15 34.98 14.65 29.48
C ARG A 15 34.86 13.57 28.42
N ARG A 16 35.35 12.37 28.68
CA ARG A 16 35.20 11.21 27.79
C ARG A 16 33.80 10.57 27.86
N PHE A 17 33.14 10.64 28.99
CA PHE A 17 31.77 10.12 29.14
C PHE A 17 30.71 10.99 28.45
N LYS A 18 30.89 12.32 28.39
CA LYS A 18 29.95 13.23 27.69
C LYS A 18 30.02 13.10 26.17
N VAL A 19 31.16 12.72 25.59
CA VAL A 19 31.30 12.54 24.15
C VAL A 19 30.70 11.21 23.69
N TRP A 20 30.68 10.18 24.55
CA TRP A 20 30.09 8.88 24.21
C TRP A 20 28.57 8.88 24.28
N CYS A 21 27.96 9.67 25.16
CA CYS A 21 26.50 9.83 25.21
C CYS A 21 25.92 10.62 24.03
N LEU A 22 26.70 11.48 23.38
CA LEU A 22 26.26 12.21 22.19
C LEU A 22 26.32 11.38 20.89
N PHE A 23 27.14 10.32 20.85
CA PHE A 23 27.20 9.40 19.70
C PHE A 23 26.15 8.26 19.76
N ALA A 24 25.61 7.96 20.94
CA ALA A 24 24.60 6.91 21.11
C ALA A 24 23.17 7.39 20.79
N SER A 25 22.94 8.68 20.58
CA SER A 25 21.60 9.25 20.34
C SER A 25 21.23 9.44 18.88
N CYS A 26 22.10 9.06 17.94
CA CYS A 26 21.89 9.29 16.50
C CYS A 26 21.55 8.03 15.68
N VAL A 27 21.19 6.93 16.33
CA VAL A 27 20.86 5.66 15.63
C VAL A 27 19.46 5.22 16.01
N MET A 28 18.45 6.01 15.69
CA MET A 28 17.04 5.57 15.72
C MET A 28 16.16 6.49 14.89
N ILE A 29 16.34 6.59 13.58
CA ILE A 29 15.22 6.93 12.70
C ILE A 29 15.54 6.39 11.28
N ALA A 30 15.59 5.07 11.13
CA ALA A 30 15.27 4.45 9.86
C ALA A 30 13.78 4.14 9.90
N SER A 31 12.95 5.17 9.89
CA SER A 31 11.54 4.99 9.58
C SER A 31 11.46 4.52 8.14
N CYS A 32 11.19 3.25 7.93
CA CYS A 32 10.66 2.76 6.67
C CYS A 32 9.43 3.63 6.35
N SER A 33 9.55 4.55 5.40
CA SER A 33 8.44 5.37 4.93
C SER A 33 7.57 4.51 4.03
N ALA A 34 6.78 3.61 4.63
CA ALA A 34 5.66 3.01 3.94
C ALA A 34 4.71 4.13 3.50
N LEU A 35 4.16 4.02 2.30
CA LEU A 35 3.14 4.95 1.83
C LEU A 35 1.96 4.93 2.81
N GLN A 36 1.77 6.01 3.57
CA GLN A 36 0.64 6.13 4.50
C GLN A 36 -0.48 6.89 3.80
N VAL A 37 -1.52 6.16 3.41
CA VAL A 37 -2.75 6.75 2.86
C VAL A 37 -3.77 6.88 3.99
N PRO A 38 -4.33 8.07 4.22
CA PRO A 38 -5.33 8.25 5.26
C PRO A 38 -6.58 7.39 5.00
N PRO A 39 -7.27 6.92 6.07
CA PRO A 39 -8.55 6.23 5.95
C PRO A 39 -9.59 7.06 5.19
N THR A 40 -10.29 6.45 4.22
CA THR A 40 -11.29 7.14 3.41
C THR A 40 -12.72 7.02 3.97
N GLY A 41 -12.91 6.22 5.01
CA GLY A 41 -14.23 5.87 5.54
C GLY A 41 -14.93 4.78 4.71
N PHE A 42 -14.22 4.07 3.84
CA PHE A 42 -14.78 2.95 3.08
C PHE A 42 -14.87 1.67 3.90
N LEU A 43 -13.85 1.40 4.73
CA LEU A 43 -13.81 0.25 5.63
C LEU A 43 -14.53 0.54 6.95
N SER A 44 -14.89 -0.52 7.67
CA SER A 44 -15.57 -0.45 8.97
C SER A 44 -14.63 -0.71 10.16
N HIS A 45 -13.51 -1.43 9.94
CA HIS A 45 -12.64 -1.95 11.00
C HIS A 45 -11.20 -1.46 10.89
N TYR A 46 -10.98 -0.17 10.58
CA TYR A 46 -9.62 0.41 10.44
C TYR A 46 -8.74 0.20 11.68
N ASP A 47 -9.31 0.30 12.88
CA ASP A 47 -8.64 0.12 14.16
C ASP A 47 -8.19 -1.33 14.41
N GLN A 48 -8.79 -2.27 13.70
CA GLN A 48 -8.52 -3.70 13.82
C GLN A 48 -7.60 -4.23 12.72
N LEU A 49 -7.29 -3.44 11.70
CA LEU A 49 -6.34 -3.82 10.66
C LEU A 49 -4.96 -4.10 11.25
N ARG A 50 -4.32 -5.17 10.81
CA ARG A 50 -2.97 -5.57 11.24
C ARG A 50 -2.08 -5.83 10.03
N PRO A 51 -0.77 -5.54 10.14
CA PRO A 51 0.18 -5.86 9.08
C PRO A 51 0.17 -7.34 8.73
N VAL A 52 0.19 -7.64 7.44
CA VAL A 52 0.33 -9.02 6.95
C VAL A 52 1.82 -9.39 6.97
N PRO A 53 2.22 -10.51 7.60
CA PRO A 53 3.62 -10.92 7.62
C PRO A 53 4.22 -11.05 6.22
N LYS A 54 5.38 -10.44 5.99
CA LYS A 54 6.10 -10.39 4.70
C LYS A 54 5.46 -9.53 3.60
N GLU A 55 4.39 -8.82 3.92
CA GLU A 55 3.71 -7.90 3.01
C GLU A 55 3.64 -6.53 3.68
N ASP A 56 4.72 -5.74 3.59
CA ASP A 56 4.86 -4.46 4.30
C ASP A 56 3.87 -3.39 3.84
N ASP A 57 3.21 -3.63 2.71
CA ASP A 57 2.28 -2.73 2.04
C ASP A 57 0.81 -3.11 2.21
N VAL A 58 0.51 -4.15 3.02
CA VAL A 58 -0.86 -4.66 3.24
C VAL A 58 -1.21 -4.68 4.73
N LEU A 59 -2.36 -4.09 5.06
CA LEU A 59 -3.02 -4.29 6.36
C LEU A 59 -4.30 -5.10 6.13
N TYR A 60 -4.61 -6.01 7.05
CA TYR A 60 -5.71 -6.95 6.93
C TYR A 60 -6.44 -7.15 8.24
N TRP A 61 -7.76 -7.32 8.18
CA TRP A 61 -8.62 -7.79 9.25
C TRP A 61 -9.58 -8.85 8.71
N GLU A 62 -9.91 -9.81 9.53
CA GLU A 62 -10.79 -10.91 9.22
C GLU A 62 -11.74 -11.18 10.39
N HIS A 63 -13.00 -11.44 10.09
CA HIS A 63 -13.97 -11.89 11.07
C HIS A 63 -13.62 -13.32 11.52
N ALA A 64 -13.64 -13.58 12.83
CA ALA A 64 -13.28 -14.89 13.36
C ALA A 64 -14.26 -15.99 12.93
N GLY A 65 -13.74 -17.17 12.58
CA GLY A 65 -14.53 -18.36 12.31
C GLY A 65 -15.14 -18.45 10.89
N ILE A 66 -14.63 -17.68 9.93
CA ILE A 66 -15.10 -17.75 8.54
C ILE A 66 -14.68 -19.07 7.89
N ASN A 67 -15.63 -19.72 7.27
CA ASN A 67 -15.36 -20.81 6.35
C ASN A 67 -15.24 -20.29 4.91
N TRP A 68 -14.03 -19.90 4.52
CA TRP A 68 -13.75 -19.38 3.17
C TRP A 68 -14.13 -20.35 2.06
N LYS A 69 -14.04 -21.66 2.31
CA LYS A 69 -14.33 -22.71 1.33
C LYS A 69 -15.79 -22.78 0.88
N GLN A 70 -16.70 -22.11 1.60
CA GLN A 70 -18.12 -22.03 1.16
C GLN A 70 -18.30 -21.06 -0.01
N TYR A 71 -17.43 -20.08 -0.18
CA TYR A 71 -17.53 -19.08 -1.25
C TYR A 71 -16.92 -19.61 -2.55
N LYS A 72 -17.79 -19.91 -3.51
CA LYS A 72 -17.41 -20.51 -4.81
C LYS A 72 -17.57 -19.56 -5.99
N ARG A 73 -18.24 -18.43 -5.78
CA ARG A 73 -18.53 -17.42 -6.79
C ARG A 73 -18.27 -16.04 -6.21
N LEU A 74 -17.93 -15.08 -7.08
CA LEU A 74 -17.70 -13.70 -6.70
C LEU A 74 -18.71 -12.78 -7.37
N MET A 75 -19.08 -11.73 -6.64
CA MET A 75 -19.77 -10.57 -7.16
C MET A 75 -18.85 -9.37 -6.97
N ILE A 76 -18.25 -8.89 -8.06
CA ILE A 76 -17.28 -7.79 -8.03
C ILE A 76 -18.01 -6.51 -8.38
N GLU A 77 -18.13 -5.60 -7.43
CA GLU A 77 -18.77 -4.30 -7.64
C GLU A 77 -17.90 -3.38 -8.49
N PRO A 78 -18.47 -2.38 -9.17
CA PRO A 78 -17.68 -1.28 -9.76
C PRO A 78 -16.76 -0.64 -8.72
N ILE A 79 -15.57 -0.22 -9.14
CA ILE A 79 -14.60 0.40 -8.22
C ILE A 79 -15.08 1.78 -7.79
N ASP A 80 -15.13 2.02 -6.48
CA ASP A 80 -15.40 3.32 -5.90
C ASP A 80 -14.13 4.19 -5.98
N VAL A 81 -14.23 5.44 -6.43
CA VAL A 81 -13.10 6.36 -6.51
C VAL A 81 -13.15 7.31 -5.32
N ARG A 82 -12.24 7.13 -4.35
CA ARG A 82 -12.16 7.89 -3.10
C ARG A 82 -10.82 8.58 -2.90
N ILE A 83 -10.27 9.12 -3.97
CA ILE A 83 -8.97 9.80 -3.94
C ILE A 83 -9.10 11.09 -3.14
N GLN A 84 -8.45 11.15 -1.97
CA GLN A 84 -8.46 12.30 -1.07
C GLN A 84 -7.38 13.34 -1.43
N THR A 85 -6.33 12.92 -2.10
CA THR A 85 -5.30 13.85 -2.58
C THR A 85 -5.93 14.78 -3.60
N ALA A 86 -5.69 16.08 -3.45
CA ALA A 86 -6.20 17.04 -4.40
C ALA A 86 -5.77 16.63 -5.81
N SER A 87 -6.73 16.33 -6.67
CA SER A 87 -6.48 15.95 -8.07
C SER A 87 -5.61 16.98 -8.79
N SER A 88 -5.62 18.22 -8.30
CA SER A 88 -4.76 19.32 -8.75
C SER A 88 -3.28 19.16 -8.43
N GLU A 89 -2.90 18.37 -7.41
CA GLU A 89 -1.49 18.16 -7.07
C GLU A 89 -0.76 17.34 -8.14
N TYR A 90 -1.48 16.39 -8.77
CA TYR A 90 -0.92 15.50 -9.78
C TYR A 90 -1.54 15.67 -11.17
N ASP A 91 -2.35 16.72 -11.36
CA ASP A 91 -3.06 16.97 -12.62
C ASP A 91 -3.86 15.73 -13.08
N LEU A 92 -4.67 15.18 -12.15
CA LEU A 92 -5.52 14.02 -12.41
C LEU A 92 -6.87 14.48 -12.93
N SER A 93 -7.20 14.12 -14.16
CA SER A 93 -8.54 14.32 -14.69
C SER A 93 -9.53 13.28 -14.16
N LYS A 94 -10.82 13.66 -14.14
CA LYS A 94 -11.89 12.74 -13.75
C LYS A 94 -11.91 11.51 -14.66
N GLU A 95 -11.72 11.71 -15.95
CA GLU A 95 -11.70 10.68 -16.98
C GLU A 95 -10.54 9.69 -16.77
N GLU A 96 -9.36 10.19 -16.35
CA GLU A 96 -8.23 9.31 -15.99
C GLU A 96 -8.54 8.45 -14.78
N MET A 97 -9.15 9.02 -13.73
CA MET A 97 -9.53 8.28 -12.53
C MET A 97 -10.59 7.21 -12.83
N GLU A 98 -11.62 7.54 -13.62
CA GLU A 98 -12.65 6.60 -14.05
C GLU A 98 -12.08 5.49 -14.92
N ARG A 99 -11.16 5.80 -15.84
CA ARG A 99 -10.46 4.81 -16.65
C ARG A 99 -9.65 3.84 -15.78
N LEU A 100 -8.86 4.34 -14.84
CA LEU A 100 -8.04 3.51 -13.94
C LEU A 100 -8.91 2.64 -13.03
N ALA A 101 -10.03 3.16 -12.55
CA ALA A 101 -11.02 2.38 -11.82
C ALA A 101 -11.58 1.24 -12.68
N GLY A 102 -11.89 1.52 -13.96
CA GLY A 102 -12.29 0.51 -14.94
C GLY A 102 -11.22 -0.53 -15.22
N ASP A 103 -9.96 -0.12 -15.34
CA ASP A 103 -8.82 -1.01 -15.56
C ASP A 103 -8.60 -1.95 -14.36
N LEU A 104 -8.72 -1.43 -13.12
CA LEU A 104 -8.66 -2.24 -11.90
C LEU A 104 -9.84 -3.23 -11.83
N HIS A 105 -11.07 -2.78 -12.10
CA HIS A 105 -12.24 -3.67 -12.14
C HIS A 105 -12.06 -4.79 -13.15
N LYS A 106 -11.63 -4.47 -14.36
CA LYS A 106 -11.34 -5.44 -15.41
C LYS A 106 -10.27 -6.45 -14.97
N ALA A 107 -9.18 -5.98 -14.37
CA ALA A 107 -8.11 -6.84 -13.86
C ALA A 107 -8.62 -7.83 -12.79
N LEU A 108 -9.49 -7.38 -11.88
CA LEU A 108 -10.13 -8.23 -10.87
C LEU A 108 -11.03 -9.30 -11.52
N VAL A 109 -11.92 -8.89 -12.41
CA VAL A 109 -12.84 -9.81 -13.11
C VAL A 109 -12.07 -10.86 -13.91
N GLU A 110 -11.10 -10.46 -14.72
CA GLU A 110 -10.31 -11.36 -15.55
C GLU A 110 -9.38 -12.26 -14.70
N GLY A 111 -8.72 -11.70 -13.71
CA GLY A 111 -7.75 -12.44 -12.89
C GLY A 111 -8.40 -13.44 -11.95
N LEU A 112 -9.50 -13.07 -11.27
CA LEU A 112 -10.21 -13.93 -10.35
C LEU A 112 -11.22 -14.84 -11.05
N GLY A 113 -11.83 -14.37 -12.14
CA GLY A 113 -12.83 -15.11 -12.92
C GLY A 113 -12.31 -16.41 -13.54
N THR A 114 -10.99 -16.56 -13.69
CA THR A 114 -10.38 -17.83 -14.12
C THR A 114 -10.59 -18.97 -13.13
N ARG A 115 -10.83 -18.65 -11.85
CA ARG A 115 -10.97 -19.64 -10.76
C ARG A 115 -12.35 -19.58 -10.10
N PHE A 116 -12.90 -18.37 -9.95
CA PHE A 116 -14.18 -18.12 -9.29
C PHE A 116 -15.16 -17.55 -10.30
N PRO A 117 -16.20 -18.27 -10.71
CA PRO A 117 -17.23 -17.72 -11.60
C PRO A 117 -17.78 -16.40 -11.08
N ILE A 118 -17.82 -15.39 -11.94
CA ILE A 118 -18.35 -14.07 -11.60
C ILE A 118 -19.86 -14.07 -11.82
N THR A 119 -20.59 -13.44 -10.93
CA THR A 119 -22.05 -13.28 -10.98
C THR A 119 -22.44 -11.88 -10.53
N ASP A 120 -23.56 -11.39 -11.01
CA ASP A 120 -24.23 -10.15 -10.58
C ASP A 120 -25.37 -10.40 -9.58
N GLN A 121 -25.69 -11.69 -9.29
CA GLN A 121 -26.78 -12.07 -8.43
C GLN A 121 -26.28 -12.51 -7.04
N PRO A 122 -26.75 -11.87 -5.95
CA PRO A 122 -26.48 -12.34 -4.61
C PRO A 122 -27.15 -13.70 -4.37
N ALA A 123 -26.38 -14.64 -3.83
CA ALA A 123 -26.87 -15.97 -3.48
C ALA A 123 -25.96 -16.62 -2.43
N GLN A 124 -26.41 -17.74 -1.85
CA GLN A 124 -25.57 -18.51 -0.93
C GLN A 124 -24.27 -18.96 -1.61
N GLY A 125 -23.16 -18.81 -0.93
CA GLY A 125 -21.81 -19.13 -1.44
C GLY A 125 -21.27 -18.13 -2.46
N VAL A 126 -21.89 -16.95 -2.58
CA VAL A 126 -21.37 -15.81 -3.31
C VAL A 126 -20.70 -14.84 -2.33
N MET A 127 -19.47 -14.46 -2.59
CA MET A 127 -18.78 -13.41 -1.88
C MET A 127 -18.82 -12.12 -2.72
N ARG A 128 -19.30 -11.05 -2.14
CA ARG A 128 -19.29 -9.72 -2.73
C ARG A 128 -17.96 -9.03 -2.41
N VAL A 129 -17.30 -8.57 -3.45
CA VAL A 129 -16.02 -7.85 -3.37
C VAL A 129 -16.27 -6.40 -3.72
N ARG A 130 -16.02 -5.50 -2.77
CA ARG A 130 -16.08 -4.06 -2.93
C ARG A 130 -14.68 -3.51 -2.82
N VAL A 131 -14.30 -2.64 -3.73
CA VAL A 131 -12.96 -2.01 -3.74
C VAL A 131 -13.09 -0.51 -3.95
N ALA A 132 -12.33 0.25 -3.18
CA ALA A 132 -12.15 1.67 -3.37
C ALA A 132 -10.72 1.97 -3.80
N LEU A 133 -10.55 2.81 -4.83
CA LEU A 133 -9.28 3.37 -5.23
C LEU A 133 -9.07 4.66 -4.43
N THR A 134 -8.06 4.68 -3.53
CA THR A 134 -7.94 5.71 -2.50
C THR A 134 -6.77 6.65 -2.70
N HIS A 135 -5.76 6.24 -3.46
CA HIS A 135 -4.61 7.06 -3.82
C HIS A 135 -4.12 6.73 -5.21
N LEU A 136 -3.76 7.76 -5.97
CA LEU A 136 -3.08 7.65 -7.26
C LEU A 136 -2.05 8.77 -7.38
N LYS A 137 -0.84 8.39 -7.75
CA LYS A 137 0.22 9.30 -8.16
C LYS A 137 0.81 8.82 -9.48
N PRO A 138 0.69 9.58 -10.55
CA PRO A 138 1.30 9.23 -11.83
C PRO A 138 2.82 9.38 -11.78
N VAL A 139 3.52 8.66 -12.63
CA VAL A 139 4.91 8.99 -12.99
C VAL A 139 4.91 10.25 -13.85
N ARG A 140 5.91 11.09 -13.65
CA ARG A 140 6.18 12.27 -14.49
C ARG A 140 7.38 11.98 -15.39
N PRO A 141 7.19 11.46 -16.62
CA PRO A 141 8.29 11.04 -17.48
C PRO A 141 9.32 12.13 -17.77
N ALA A 142 8.87 13.39 -17.89
CA ALA A 142 9.78 14.52 -18.12
C ALA A 142 10.78 14.70 -16.96
N MET A 143 10.37 14.47 -15.71
CA MET A 143 11.28 14.50 -14.56
C MET A 143 12.30 13.37 -14.62
N ASN A 144 11.87 12.17 -15.02
CA ASN A 144 12.75 11.02 -15.15
C ASN A 144 13.78 11.20 -16.28
N ILE A 145 13.36 11.77 -17.41
CA ILE A 145 14.28 12.13 -18.50
C ILE A 145 15.33 13.13 -17.99
N THR A 146 14.89 14.20 -17.33
CA THR A 146 15.78 15.25 -16.83
C THR A 146 16.76 14.69 -15.78
N SER A 147 16.27 13.92 -14.81
CA SER A 147 17.14 13.35 -13.77
C SER A 147 18.10 12.30 -14.33
N THR A 148 17.67 11.48 -15.28
CA THR A 148 18.54 10.50 -15.92
C THR A 148 19.68 11.19 -16.69
N VAL A 149 19.41 12.30 -17.37
CA VAL A 149 20.46 13.10 -18.03
C VAL A 149 21.40 13.76 -17.02
N ALA A 150 20.87 14.25 -15.89
CA ALA A 150 21.65 14.99 -14.90
C ALA A 150 22.46 14.09 -13.96
N ILE A 151 21.89 12.98 -13.48
CA ILE A 151 22.49 12.13 -12.43
C ILE A 151 22.49 10.63 -12.78
N GLY A 152 22.08 10.25 -13.99
CA GLY A 152 22.15 8.87 -14.48
C GLY A 152 21.02 7.94 -14.04
N VAL A 153 20.04 8.42 -13.24
CA VAL A 153 18.92 7.60 -12.74
C VAL A 153 17.59 8.35 -12.76
N PRO A 154 16.45 7.66 -13.02
CA PRO A 154 15.13 8.22 -12.82
C PRO A 154 14.83 8.37 -11.32
N ILE A 155 14.08 9.39 -10.92
CA ILE A 155 13.77 9.67 -9.50
C ILE A 155 12.27 9.67 -9.18
N ASP A 156 11.40 9.78 -10.19
CA ASP A 156 9.96 9.84 -9.97
C ASP A 156 9.30 8.47 -10.20
N VAL A 157 8.49 8.05 -9.24
CA VAL A 157 7.81 6.75 -9.25
C VAL A 157 6.30 6.95 -9.06
N GLY A 158 5.51 6.05 -9.67
CA GLY A 158 4.07 6.01 -9.47
C GLY A 158 3.69 5.40 -8.13
N GLU A 159 2.52 5.79 -7.61
CA GLU A 159 1.96 5.24 -6.39
C GLU A 159 0.48 4.95 -6.58
N ALA A 160 -0.02 3.90 -5.91
CA ALA A 160 -1.44 3.59 -5.86
C ALA A 160 -1.80 2.99 -4.49
N ALA A 161 -3.04 3.19 -4.06
CA ALA A 161 -3.58 2.52 -2.89
C ALA A 161 -5.04 2.16 -3.08
N VAL A 162 -5.45 1.07 -2.44
CA VAL A 162 -6.82 0.58 -2.44
C VAL A 162 -7.26 0.18 -1.04
N GLU A 163 -8.57 0.26 -0.82
CA GLU A 163 -9.27 -0.36 0.30
C GLU A 163 -10.24 -1.40 -0.26
N ALA A 164 -10.34 -2.57 0.37
CA ALA A 164 -11.24 -3.63 -0.08
C ALA A 164 -12.02 -4.25 1.07
N GLN A 165 -13.29 -4.61 0.79
CA GLN A 165 -14.17 -5.35 1.68
C GLN A 165 -14.63 -6.62 0.99
N PHE A 166 -14.61 -7.72 1.75
CA PHE A 166 -15.16 -9.01 1.36
C PHE A 166 -16.42 -9.27 2.21
N ILE A 167 -17.55 -9.50 1.57
CA ILE A 167 -18.86 -9.48 2.22
C ILE A 167 -19.63 -10.72 1.80
N ASP A 168 -20.29 -11.39 2.74
CA ASP A 168 -21.27 -12.42 2.39
C ASP A 168 -22.44 -11.78 1.64
N ALA A 169 -22.69 -12.21 0.40
CA ALA A 169 -23.65 -11.56 -0.47
C ALA A 169 -25.12 -11.73 -0.01
N THR A 170 -25.39 -12.70 0.87
CA THR A 170 -26.73 -12.98 1.38
C THR A 170 -27.03 -12.22 2.67
N SER A 171 -26.11 -12.30 3.63
CA SER A 171 -26.30 -11.69 4.96
C SER A 171 -25.84 -10.25 5.04
N GLY A 172 -24.94 -9.82 4.15
CA GLY A 172 -24.25 -8.53 4.24
C GLY A 172 -23.15 -8.49 5.31
N MET A 173 -22.81 -9.62 5.92
CA MET A 173 -21.75 -9.69 6.92
C MET A 173 -20.39 -9.40 6.27
N ILE A 174 -19.64 -8.50 6.86
CA ILE A 174 -18.25 -8.23 6.46
C ILE A 174 -17.38 -9.39 6.93
N LEU A 175 -16.76 -10.07 5.99
CA LEU A 175 -15.90 -11.23 6.21
C LEU A 175 -14.47 -10.83 6.49
N ALA A 176 -13.97 -9.90 5.68
CA ALA A 176 -12.63 -9.36 5.82
C ALA A 176 -12.52 -7.97 5.20
N GLU A 177 -11.51 -7.24 5.62
CA GLU A 177 -11.16 -5.93 5.09
C GLU A 177 -9.65 -5.81 4.93
N LEU A 178 -9.21 -5.09 3.92
CA LEU A 178 -7.80 -4.82 3.73
C LEU A 178 -7.55 -3.42 3.16
N THR A 179 -6.33 -2.92 3.43
CA THR A 179 -5.72 -1.85 2.65
C THR A 179 -4.49 -2.41 1.95
N ALA A 180 -4.26 -2.01 0.72
CA ALA A 180 -3.03 -2.34 0.01
C ALA A 180 -2.48 -1.08 -0.66
N ASN A 181 -1.20 -0.84 -0.44
CA ASN A 181 -0.48 0.28 -1.01
C ASN A 181 0.59 -0.25 -1.97
N SER A 182 0.90 0.49 -3.00
CA SER A 182 2.00 0.18 -3.89
C SER A 182 2.75 1.45 -4.25
N ARG A 183 4.04 1.42 -4.05
CA ARG A 183 4.95 2.43 -4.55
C ARG A 183 5.84 1.79 -5.61
N GLY A 184 5.91 2.39 -6.79
CA GLY A 184 6.78 1.93 -7.86
C GLY A 184 8.25 1.96 -7.46
N SER A 185 9.08 1.28 -8.24
CA SER A 185 10.53 1.21 -8.01
C SER A 185 11.28 1.92 -9.12
N ILE A 186 12.30 2.71 -8.75
CA ILE A 186 13.25 3.28 -9.71
C ILE A 186 14.14 2.21 -10.37
N ILE A 187 14.21 1.02 -9.79
CA ILE A 187 14.98 -0.12 -10.33
C ILE A 187 14.25 -0.73 -11.53
N ASP A 188 12.91 -0.65 -11.56
CA ASP A 188 12.11 -1.08 -12.71
C ASP A 188 12.05 0.02 -13.77
N ILE A 189 13.20 0.26 -14.40
CA ILE A 189 13.39 1.31 -15.40
C ILE A 189 12.48 1.19 -16.61
N THR A 190 11.83 0.04 -16.82
CA THR A 190 10.91 -0.16 -17.94
C THR A 190 9.58 0.55 -17.74
N ARG A 191 9.18 0.82 -16.47
CA ARG A 191 7.88 1.40 -16.10
C ARG A 191 7.94 2.85 -15.62
N VAL A 192 9.11 3.46 -15.60
CA VAL A 192 9.26 4.88 -15.17
C VAL A 192 9.09 5.87 -16.32
N TRP A 193 8.90 5.39 -17.53
CA TRP A 193 8.81 6.22 -18.76
C TRP A 193 7.38 6.50 -19.20
N THR A 194 6.40 5.82 -18.62
CA THR A 194 4.99 6.04 -18.90
C THR A 194 4.25 6.50 -17.66
N ARG A 195 3.17 7.25 -17.86
CA ARG A 195 2.43 7.91 -16.78
C ARG A 195 1.83 6.90 -15.79
N TRP A 196 1.37 5.73 -16.26
CA TRP A 196 0.53 4.82 -15.49
C TRP A 196 1.04 3.37 -15.38
N ASP A 197 2.09 2.99 -16.09
CA ASP A 197 2.56 1.58 -16.12
C ASP A 197 2.87 1.00 -14.74
N GLN A 198 3.34 1.82 -13.78
CA GLN A 198 3.59 1.37 -12.42
C GLN A 198 2.28 1.12 -11.66
N VAL A 199 1.25 1.92 -11.88
CA VAL A 199 -0.09 1.74 -11.31
C VAL A 199 -0.75 0.49 -11.88
N ASP A 200 -0.73 0.31 -13.19
CA ASP A 200 -1.26 -0.90 -13.86
C ASP A 200 -0.53 -2.17 -13.40
N HIS A 201 0.77 -2.06 -13.14
CA HIS A 201 1.53 -3.16 -12.57
C HIS A 201 1.08 -3.49 -11.14
N ALA A 202 0.85 -2.49 -10.30
CA ALA A 202 0.32 -2.68 -8.96
C ALA A 202 -1.02 -3.41 -8.98
N PHE A 203 -1.95 -3.04 -9.87
CA PHE A 203 -3.23 -3.71 -10.04
C PHE A 203 -3.07 -5.21 -10.34
N LYS A 204 -2.20 -5.56 -11.26
CA LYS A 204 -1.90 -6.96 -11.61
C LYS A 204 -1.29 -7.74 -10.44
N LEU A 205 -0.40 -7.11 -9.66
CA LEU A 205 0.20 -7.73 -8.48
C LEU A 205 -0.84 -7.99 -7.40
N TRP A 206 -1.71 -7.02 -7.09
CA TRP A 206 -2.77 -7.19 -6.10
C TRP A 206 -3.76 -8.28 -6.47
N VAL A 207 -4.18 -8.34 -7.73
CA VAL A 207 -5.06 -9.41 -8.24
C VAL A 207 -4.39 -10.78 -8.11
N LYS A 208 -3.11 -10.89 -8.48
CA LYS A 208 -2.33 -12.13 -8.34
C LYS A 208 -2.23 -12.59 -6.89
N ARG A 209 -1.92 -11.67 -5.96
CA ARG A 209 -1.83 -11.94 -4.53
C ARG A 209 -3.20 -12.40 -3.97
N LEU A 210 -4.25 -11.63 -4.26
CA LEU A 210 -5.61 -11.97 -3.82
C LEU A 210 -6.02 -13.35 -4.31
N LYS A 211 -5.78 -13.67 -5.57
CA LYS A 211 -6.04 -15.00 -6.14
C LYS A 211 -5.30 -16.09 -5.37
N SER A 212 -4.00 -15.92 -5.10
CA SER A 212 -3.18 -16.89 -4.36
C SER A 212 -3.74 -17.17 -2.97
N VAL A 213 -4.12 -16.14 -2.22
CA VAL A 213 -4.71 -16.27 -0.88
C VAL A 213 -6.07 -16.98 -0.91
N MET A 214 -6.89 -16.72 -1.93
CA MET A 214 -8.22 -17.34 -2.06
C MET A 214 -8.17 -18.80 -2.54
N GLU A 215 -7.02 -19.28 -3.02
CA GLU A 215 -6.80 -20.67 -3.48
C GLU A 215 -6.31 -21.60 -2.36
N GLU A 216 -5.82 -21.07 -1.22
CA GLU A 216 -5.39 -21.83 -0.04
C GLU A 216 -6.58 -22.34 0.79
#